data_6c3ba60fc1caebf5301cf03dcbd4eb36
#
_entry.id   6c3ba60fc1caebf5301cf03dcbd4eb36
#
_cell.length_a   1.000
_cell.length_b   1.000
_cell.length_c   1.000
_cell.angle_alpha   90.00
_cell.angle_beta   90.00
_cell.angle_gamma   90.00
#
_symmetry.space_group_name_H-M   'P 1'
#
loop_
_entity.id
_entity.type
_entity.pdbx_description
1 polymer ?
#
loop_
_entity_poly.entity_id
_entity_poly.type
_entity_poly.pdbx_seq_one_letter_code
_entity_poly.pdbx_strand_id
1 'polypeptide(L)'
;VRRLTACCALSAALGVGCNSPPAPPATPPPVAPPTESVSEAVDRSETEPMAPVYSEQPNAVDPLAARLCKAIHARPAEQRASCCGRPVPKDPGGQFETECARLVSIVLAERSVALNEAAVTACEAALVPQQSVCEDLGRLATPMPAACLGVFEGKRADGAACRSSLECAGTNRCVGAGPTDRGVCARAGGPGRACAIAVDVLATYTRQTDLDARHPECEGICQLHRCAPPMAEGAACRSTLQCGPGRFCVEGLCRAQSELPAGAKCSGGGCVAGLRCIGGQCAAPKPTGEPCANDFECRGACLKATPMAPAGQCGPYCR
;
A
#
# COMPACT_ATOMS: atom_id res chain seq x y z
N VAL A 1 48.59 33.25 17.84
CA VAL A 1 49.70 33.93 17.14
C VAL A 1 49.24 34.21 15.72
N ARG A 2 48.88 35.51 15.48
CA ARG A 2 49.17 36.38 14.32
C ARG A 2 49.01 35.76 12.91
N ARG A 3 48.41 36.35 11.87
CA ARG A 3 48.36 37.79 11.47
C ARG A 3 47.23 38.00 10.47
N LEU A 4 46.61 39.16 10.58
CA LEU A 4 45.90 39.91 9.56
C LEU A 4 46.80 40.18 8.32
N THR A 5 46.20 40.25 7.14
CA THR A 5 46.63 41.20 6.11
C THR A 5 45.42 41.67 5.30
N ALA A 6 45.18 42.95 5.34
CA ALA A 6 44.27 43.73 4.51
C ALA A 6 45.01 44.17 3.24
N CYS A 7 44.31 44.35 2.14
CA CYS A 7 44.62 45.23 1.02
C CYS A 7 43.36 45.52 0.23
N CYS A 8 42.77 46.65 0.36
CA CYS A 8 42.96 47.86 -0.45
C CYS A 8 42.18 47.91 -1.75
N ALA A 9 41.33 48.89 -1.76
CA ALA A 9 40.43 49.44 -2.76
C ALA A 9 41.15 49.84 -4.08
N LEU A 10 40.41 49.74 -5.19
CA LEU A 10 40.51 50.68 -6.30
C LEU A 10 39.13 50.88 -6.95
N SER A 11 38.63 52.08 -6.85
CA SER A 11 37.41 52.57 -7.53
C SER A 11 37.74 52.83 -9.00
N ALA A 12 36.87 52.38 -9.90
CA ALA A 12 36.81 52.93 -11.24
C ALA A 12 35.33 53.16 -11.61
N ALA A 13 34.99 54.40 -11.71
CA ALA A 13 33.69 54.87 -12.19
C ALA A 13 33.58 54.66 -13.70
N LEU A 14 32.58 53.92 -14.15
CA LEU A 14 32.12 53.97 -15.53
C LEU A 14 30.58 53.89 -15.52
N GLY A 15 29.98 54.82 -16.24
CA GLY A 15 28.58 55.14 -16.29
C GLY A 15 27.66 53.94 -16.65
N VAL A 16 26.69 53.75 -15.84
CA VAL A 16 25.60 52.79 -16.11
C VAL A 16 24.44 53.55 -16.72
N GLY A 17 24.28 53.38 -18.02
CA GLY A 17 23.04 53.75 -18.71
C GLY A 17 21.90 52.84 -18.20
N CYS A 18 20.86 53.46 -17.65
CA CYS A 18 19.62 52.79 -17.30
C CYS A 18 18.92 52.33 -18.58
N ASN A 19 19.15 51.08 -18.99
CA ASN A 19 18.30 50.42 -19.96
C ASN A 19 17.09 49.84 -19.21
N SER A 20 15.95 50.53 -19.33
CA SER A 20 14.66 49.95 -18.91
C SER A 20 14.35 48.71 -19.76
N PRO A 21 13.96 47.60 -19.18
CA PRO A 21 13.55 46.44 -19.94
C PRO A 21 12.28 46.75 -20.80
N PRO A 22 12.19 46.21 -22.01
CA PRO A 22 11.01 46.40 -22.85
C PRO A 22 9.76 45.82 -22.15
N ALA A 23 8.64 46.57 -22.28
CA ALA A 23 7.36 46.15 -21.73
C ALA A 23 6.94 44.78 -22.35
N PRO A 24 6.38 43.90 -21.52
CA PRO A 24 5.89 42.62 -22.02
C PRO A 24 4.77 42.85 -23.07
N PRO A 25 4.70 42.02 -24.15
CA PRO A 25 3.67 42.16 -25.17
C PRO A 25 2.28 42.01 -24.53
N ALA A 26 1.35 42.87 -24.95
CA ALA A 26 -0.02 42.88 -24.48
C ALA A 26 -0.67 41.51 -24.69
N THR A 27 -1.23 40.96 -23.65
CA THR A 27 -2.01 39.73 -23.69
C THR A 27 -3.23 39.93 -24.57
N PRO A 28 -3.49 39.05 -25.58
CA PRO A 28 -4.72 39.17 -26.39
C PRO A 28 -5.95 39.00 -25.47
N PRO A 29 -7.06 39.67 -25.80
CA PRO A 29 -8.28 39.53 -25.02
C PRO A 29 -8.77 38.09 -25.04
N PRO A 30 -9.38 37.60 -23.93
CA PRO A 30 -9.92 36.26 -23.85
C PRO A 30 -10.97 36.05 -24.93
N VAL A 31 -10.77 35.04 -25.77
CA VAL A 31 -11.77 34.58 -26.73
C VAL A 31 -12.91 34.00 -25.92
N ALA A 32 -14.10 34.56 -26.02
CA ALA A 32 -15.30 34.02 -25.40
C ALA A 32 -15.52 32.59 -25.89
N PRO A 33 -15.80 31.63 -24.98
CA PRO A 33 -16.11 30.26 -25.40
C PRO A 33 -17.39 30.26 -26.24
N PRO A 34 -17.46 29.45 -27.30
CA PRO A 34 -18.69 29.31 -28.08
C PRO A 34 -19.79 28.80 -27.14
N THR A 35 -20.91 29.52 -27.14
CA THR A 35 -22.15 29.11 -26.47
C THR A 35 -22.78 28.00 -27.30
N GLU A 36 -22.31 26.77 -27.12
CA GLU A 36 -23.05 25.61 -27.61
C GLU A 36 -24.13 25.29 -26.57
N SER A 37 -25.37 25.58 -26.96
CA SER A 37 -26.55 25.06 -26.29
C SER A 37 -26.67 23.57 -26.60
N VAL A 38 -25.99 22.73 -25.84
CA VAL A 38 -26.24 21.29 -25.83
C VAL A 38 -27.32 21.03 -24.80
N SER A 39 -28.56 21.20 -25.21
CA SER A 39 -29.71 20.58 -24.60
C SER A 39 -29.96 19.26 -25.33
N GLU A 40 -29.05 18.32 -25.23
CA GLU A 40 -29.37 16.92 -25.44
C GLU A 40 -29.65 16.32 -24.07
N ALA A 41 -30.90 16.00 -23.84
CA ALA A 41 -31.32 15.10 -22.79
C ALA A 41 -30.55 13.80 -23.01
N VAL A 42 -29.47 13.62 -22.22
CA VAL A 42 -28.82 12.33 -22.10
C VAL A 42 -29.88 11.42 -21.51
N ASP A 43 -30.47 10.60 -22.38
CA ASP A 43 -31.25 9.43 -22.02
C ASP A 43 -30.35 8.61 -21.11
N ARG A 44 -30.59 8.71 -19.80
CA ARG A 44 -30.00 7.82 -18.83
C ARG A 44 -30.66 6.47 -19.03
N SER A 45 -30.24 5.77 -20.10
CA SER A 45 -30.43 4.33 -20.14
C SER A 45 -29.84 3.82 -18.82
N GLU A 46 -30.69 3.20 -18.00
CA GLU A 46 -30.27 2.49 -16.78
C GLU A 46 -29.14 1.57 -17.20
N THR A 47 -27.90 1.99 -16.90
CA THR A 47 -26.71 1.18 -17.16
C THR A 47 -26.88 -0.04 -16.29
N GLU A 48 -27.17 -1.18 -16.89
CA GLU A 48 -27.15 -2.46 -16.18
C GLU A 48 -25.89 -2.53 -15.31
N PRO A 49 -26.02 -2.86 -14.02
CA PRO A 49 -24.86 -2.93 -13.16
C PRO A 49 -23.86 -3.91 -13.77
N MET A 50 -22.66 -3.41 -14.09
CA MET A 50 -21.60 -4.25 -14.69
C MET A 50 -21.30 -5.41 -13.76
N ALA A 51 -21.34 -6.64 -14.28
CA ALA A 51 -21.08 -7.84 -13.50
C ALA A 51 -19.64 -7.81 -12.96
N PRO A 52 -19.43 -8.25 -11.70
CA PRO A 52 -18.09 -8.40 -11.14
C PRO A 52 -17.22 -9.28 -12.04
N VAL A 53 -15.94 -8.95 -12.14
CA VAL A 53 -14.96 -9.67 -12.96
C VAL A 53 -14.80 -11.15 -12.58
N TYR A 54 -15.17 -11.52 -11.35
CA TYR A 54 -15.24 -12.89 -10.83
C TYR A 54 -16.68 -13.22 -10.42
N SER A 55 -17.59 -13.29 -11.37
CA SER A 55 -19.00 -13.63 -11.13
C SER A 55 -19.27 -15.13 -11.07
N GLU A 56 -18.32 -15.95 -11.55
CA GLU A 56 -18.46 -17.40 -11.61
C GLU A 56 -18.41 -18.06 -10.22
N GLN A 57 -19.04 -19.22 -10.08
CA GLN A 57 -18.89 -20.08 -8.92
C GLN A 57 -18.03 -21.30 -9.31
N PRO A 58 -17.00 -21.65 -8.52
CA PRO A 58 -16.25 -22.87 -8.77
C PRO A 58 -17.12 -24.11 -8.49
N ASN A 59 -16.93 -25.18 -9.25
CA ASN A 59 -17.63 -26.45 -9.02
C ASN A 59 -17.33 -27.03 -7.62
N ALA A 60 -16.12 -26.79 -7.12
CA ALA A 60 -15.71 -27.15 -5.76
C ALA A 60 -14.59 -26.18 -5.31
N VAL A 61 -14.49 -25.98 -4.02
CA VAL A 61 -13.38 -25.24 -3.42
C VAL A 61 -12.14 -26.14 -3.45
N ASP A 62 -11.05 -25.61 -4.01
CA ASP A 62 -9.75 -26.28 -4.03
C ASP A 62 -9.19 -26.43 -2.59
N PRO A 63 -8.74 -27.62 -2.16
CA PRO A 63 -8.25 -27.83 -0.80
C PRO A 63 -7.05 -26.96 -0.42
N LEU A 64 -6.14 -26.69 -1.37
CA LEU A 64 -4.95 -25.85 -1.13
C LEU A 64 -5.35 -24.38 -1.01
N ALA A 65 -6.31 -23.93 -1.83
CA ALA A 65 -6.92 -22.61 -1.72
C ALA A 65 -7.58 -22.42 -0.35
N ALA A 66 -8.39 -23.41 0.10
CA ALA A 66 -9.03 -23.37 1.40
C ALA A 66 -8.02 -23.27 2.55
N ARG A 67 -6.92 -24.06 2.51
CA ARG A 67 -5.84 -24.00 3.51
C ARG A 67 -5.20 -22.61 3.57
N LEU A 68 -4.82 -22.08 2.43
CA LEU A 68 -4.19 -20.75 2.34
C LEU A 68 -5.11 -19.66 2.91
N CYS A 69 -6.36 -19.63 2.45
CA CYS A 69 -7.32 -18.60 2.84
C CYS A 69 -7.70 -18.70 4.32
N LYS A 70 -7.82 -19.90 4.86
CA LYS A 70 -8.00 -20.14 6.31
C LYS A 70 -6.81 -19.59 7.11
N ALA A 71 -5.58 -19.84 6.67
CA ALA A 71 -4.38 -19.35 7.34
C ALA A 71 -4.33 -17.82 7.37
N ILE A 72 -4.77 -17.16 6.30
CA ILE A 72 -4.74 -15.71 6.15
C ILE A 72 -5.87 -15.02 6.92
N HIS A 73 -7.08 -15.59 6.94
CA HIS A 73 -8.29 -14.91 7.43
C HIS A 73 -8.86 -15.51 8.72
N ALA A 74 -8.95 -16.83 8.84
CA ALA A 74 -9.57 -17.47 10.02
C ALA A 74 -8.62 -17.50 11.23
N ARG A 75 -7.37 -17.91 11.04
CA ARG A 75 -6.41 -18.03 12.15
C ARG A 75 -6.21 -16.76 12.96
N PRO A 76 -6.16 -15.54 12.38
CA PRO A 76 -6.10 -14.32 13.19
C PRO A 76 -7.30 -14.12 14.10
N ALA A 77 -8.51 -14.53 13.68
CA ALA A 77 -9.71 -14.45 14.50
C ALA A 77 -9.74 -15.55 15.58
N GLU A 78 -9.31 -16.77 15.25
CA GLU A 78 -9.13 -17.87 16.20
C GLU A 78 -8.15 -17.48 17.31
N GLN A 79 -7.00 -16.89 16.95
CA GLN A 79 -6.02 -16.38 17.90
C GLN A 79 -6.61 -15.29 18.79
N ARG A 80 -7.33 -14.31 18.19
CA ARG A 80 -7.99 -13.26 18.94
C ARG A 80 -8.94 -13.84 19.97
N ALA A 81 -9.77 -14.80 19.60
CA ALA A 81 -10.69 -15.47 20.50
C ALA A 81 -9.94 -16.13 21.65
N SER A 82 -8.89 -16.90 21.36
CA SER A 82 -8.03 -17.54 22.36
C SER A 82 -7.38 -16.55 23.31
N CYS A 83 -6.74 -15.51 22.80
CA CYS A 83 -6.08 -14.47 23.61
C CYS A 83 -7.06 -13.69 24.50
N CYS A 84 -8.29 -13.54 24.05
CA CYS A 84 -9.31 -12.76 24.75
C CYS A 84 -10.26 -13.61 25.63
N GLY A 85 -9.97 -14.90 25.79
CA GLY A 85 -10.77 -15.84 26.58
C GLY A 85 -12.22 -15.96 26.05
N ARG A 86 -12.41 -15.82 24.74
CA ARG A 86 -13.73 -15.90 24.09
C ARG A 86 -13.85 -17.18 23.28
N PRO A 87 -15.07 -17.69 23.11
CA PRO A 87 -15.28 -18.80 22.17
C PRO A 87 -14.86 -18.39 20.77
N VAL A 88 -14.24 -19.29 20.03
CA VAL A 88 -13.94 -19.10 18.61
C VAL A 88 -15.26 -18.91 17.86
N PRO A 89 -15.41 -17.88 17.03
CA PRO A 89 -16.58 -17.68 16.21
C PRO A 89 -16.88 -18.92 15.36
N LYS A 90 -18.14 -19.18 15.05
CA LYS A 90 -18.55 -20.31 14.20
C LYS A 90 -17.91 -20.24 12.82
N ASP A 91 -17.72 -19.02 12.31
CA ASP A 91 -17.08 -18.71 11.05
C ASP A 91 -15.99 -17.65 11.32
N PRO A 92 -14.77 -18.07 11.73
CA PRO A 92 -13.74 -17.14 12.16
C PRO A 92 -13.14 -16.29 11.03
N GLY A 93 -13.11 -16.81 9.80
CA GLY A 93 -12.62 -16.08 8.61
C GLY A 93 -13.73 -15.28 7.91
N GLY A 94 -14.99 -15.65 8.18
CA GLY A 94 -16.15 -14.99 7.64
C GLY A 94 -16.17 -14.91 6.12
N GLN A 95 -16.79 -13.86 5.63
CA GLN A 95 -16.88 -13.60 4.20
C GLN A 95 -15.52 -13.51 3.50
N PHE A 96 -14.48 -13.00 4.18
CA PHE A 96 -13.15 -12.86 3.57
C PHE A 96 -12.49 -14.21 3.28
N GLU A 97 -12.57 -15.16 4.19
CA GLU A 97 -12.06 -16.53 3.96
C GLU A 97 -12.81 -17.21 2.82
N THR A 98 -14.15 -17.16 2.87
CA THR A 98 -15.01 -17.77 1.86
C THR A 98 -14.74 -17.21 0.48
N GLU A 99 -14.67 -15.89 0.37
CA GLU A 99 -14.44 -15.22 -0.91
C GLU A 99 -13.02 -15.45 -1.43
N CYS A 100 -12.00 -15.40 -0.55
CA CYS A 100 -10.64 -15.78 -0.89
C CYS A 100 -10.57 -17.19 -1.48
N ALA A 101 -11.14 -18.19 -0.79
CA ALA A 101 -11.13 -19.57 -1.24
C ALA A 101 -11.88 -19.75 -2.58
N ARG A 102 -13.01 -19.06 -2.76
CA ARG A 102 -13.77 -19.04 -4.00
C ARG A 102 -12.92 -18.50 -5.17
N LEU A 103 -12.36 -17.30 -5.02
CA LEU A 103 -11.58 -16.63 -6.05
C LEU A 103 -10.35 -17.43 -6.46
N VAL A 104 -9.59 -17.93 -5.47
CA VAL A 104 -8.41 -18.76 -5.74
C VAL A 104 -8.80 -20.05 -6.46
N SER A 105 -9.91 -20.69 -6.06
CA SER A 105 -10.39 -21.92 -6.73
C SER A 105 -10.79 -21.69 -8.19
N ILE A 106 -11.37 -20.52 -8.52
CA ILE A 106 -11.70 -20.16 -9.90
C ILE A 106 -10.43 -20.10 -10.75
N VAL A 107 -9.41 -19.35 -10.31
CA VAL A 107 -8.18 -19.16 -11.10
C VAL A 107 -7.34 -20.43 -11.20
N LEU A 108 -7.43 -21.33 -10.21
CA LEU A 108 -6.81 -22.66 -10.27
C LEU A 108 -7.54 -23.57 -11.28
N ALA A 109 -8.88 -23.59 -11.27
CA ALA A 109 -9.67 -24.36 -12.22
C ALA A 109 -9.43 -23.91 -13.68
N GLU A 110 -9.27 -22.62 -13.90
CA GLU A 110 -8.94 -22.03 -15.19
C GLU A 110 -7.46 -22.22 -15.58
N ARG A 111 -6.63 -22.70 -14.67
CA ARG A 111 -5.17 -22.80 -14.84
C ARG A 111 -4.49 -21.48 -15.16
N SER A 112 -5.11 -20.36 -14.78
CA SER A 112 -4.51 -19.04 -14.93
C SER A 112 -3.46 -18.75 -13.85
N VAL A 113 -3.51 -19.51 -12.75
CA VAL A 113 -2.58 -19.47 -11.62
C VAL A 113 -2.23 -20.91 -11.21
N ALA A 114 -1.04 -21.12 -10.69
CA ALA A 114 -0.69 -22.29 -9.89
C ALA A 114 -0.34 -21.87 -8.46
N LEU A 115 -0.70 -22.70 -7.48
CA LEU A 115 -0.22 -22.60 -6.12
C LEU A 115 0.94 -23.57 -5.89
N ASN A 116 2.00 -23.08 -5.27
CA ASN A 116 3.10 -23.91 -4.82
C ASN A 116 2.79 -24.42 -3.40
N GLU A 117 2.54 -25.73 -3.25
CA GLU A 117 2.17 -26.32 -1.96
C GLU A 117 3.25 -26.12 -0.89
N ALA A 118 4.54 -26.22 -1.26
CA ALA A 118 5.62 -25.97 -0.32
C ALA A 118 5.65 -24.50 0.14
N ALA A 119 5.37 -23.56 -0.77
CA ALA A 119 5.26 -22.14 -0.43
C ALA A 119 4.03 -21.85 0.44
N VAL A 120 2.88 -22.49 0.18
CA VAL A 120 1.71 -22.39 1.07
C VAL A 120 2.04 -22.90 2.46
N THR A 121 2.71 -24.05 2.58
CA THR A 121 3.13 -24.60 3.87
C THR A 121 4.12 -23.68 4.59
N ALA A 122 5.09 -23.08 3.87
CA ALA A 122 6.02 -22.11 4.42
C ALA A 122 5.31 -20.83 4.90
N CYS A 123 4.31 -20.37 4.14
CA CYS A 123 3.47 -19.23 4.53
C CYS A 123 2.69 -19.54 5.81
N GLU A 124 2.04 -20.70 5.89
CA GLU A 124 1.33 -21.14 7.11
C GLU A 124 2.27 -21.16 8.32
N ALA A 125 3.46 -21.75 8.18
CA ALA A 125 4.46 -21.80 9.24
C ALA A 125 4.94 -20.41 9.68
N ALA A 126 5.11 -19.47 8.74
CA ALA A 126 5.54 -18.10 9.04
C ALA A 126 4.44 -17.26 9.71
N LEU A 127 3.17 -17.59 9.51
CA LEU A 127 2.04 -16.92 10.19
C LEU A 127 1.90 -17.36 11.66
N VAL A 128 2.29 -18.59 12.01
CA VAL A 128 2.14 -19.13 13.38
C VAL A 128 2.83 -18.27 14.45
N PRO A 129 4.11 -17.87 14.34
CA PRO A 129 4.76 -17.06 15.36
C PRO A 129 4.09 -15.69 15.56
N GLN A 130 3.64 -15.08 14.48
CA GLN A 130 2.94 -13.79 14.55
C GLN A 130 1.57 -13.90 15.23
N GLN A 131 0.96 -15.09 15.18
CA GLN A 131 -0.35 -15.38 15.75
C GLN A 131 -0.28 -15.99 17.15
N SER A 132 0.89 -16.35 17.68
CA SER A 132 1.03 -16.98 19.00
C SER A 132 1.19 -15.98 20.14
N VAL A 133 1.51 -14.71 19.85
CA VAL A 133 1.80 -13.70 20.85
C VAL A 133 0.59 -12.80 21.07
N CYS A 134 -0.10 -12.99 22.20
CA CYS A 134 -1.30 -12.17 22.52
C CYS A 134 -0.98 -10.68 22.72
N GLU A 135 0.21 -10.34 23.18
CA GLU A 135 0.62 -8.95 23.36
C GLU A 135 0.65 -8.15 22.07
N ASP A 136 0.88 -8.82 20.92
CA ASP A 136 0.94 -8.19 19.61
C ASP A 136 -0.43 -8.07 18.93
N LEU A 137 -1.50 -8.51 19.59
CA LEU A 137 -2.85 -8.46 19.06
C LEU A 137 -3.35 -7.00 18.98
N GLY A 138 -3.18 -6.39 17.80
CA GLY A 138 -3.55 -5.01 17.51
C GLY A 138 -4.95 -4.88 16.88
N ARG A 139 -5.33 -3.64 16.56
CA ARG A 139 -6.56 -3.33 15.81
C ARG A 139 -6.44 -3.66 14.33
N LEU A 140 -5.25 -3.50 13.79
CA LEU A 140 -4.97 -3.74 12.38
C LEU A 140 -4.47 -5.17 12.19
N ALA A 141 -4.73 -5.70 11.00
CA ALA A 141 -4.17 -6.98 10.61
C ALA A 141 -2.64 -6.90 10.57
N THR A 142 -1.99 -7.93 11.07
CA THR A 142 -0.53 -8.06 11.00
C THR A 142 -0.09 -8.09 9.53
N PRO A 143 1.00 -7.42 9.15
CA PRO A 143 1.55 -7.51 7.79
C PRO A 143 1.79 -8.97 7.39
N MET A 144 1.61 -9.26 6.09
CA MET A 144 1.89 -10.61 5.58
C MET A 144 3.39 -10.91 5.67
N PRO A 145 3.78 -12.10 6.18
CA PRO A 145 5.17 -12.53 6.13
C PRO A 145 5.70 -12.61 4.71
N ALA A 146 6.99 -12.37 4.51
CA ALA A 146 7.62 -12.50 3.20
C ALA A 146 7.44 -13.90 2.58
N ALA A 147 7.37 -14.95 3.39
CA ALA A 147 7.10 -16.32 2.95
C ALA A 147 5.70 -16.50 2.32
N CYS A 148 4.76 -15.59 2.60
CA CYS A 148 3.43 -15.61 1.98
C CYS A 148 3.36 -14.84 0.67
N LEU A 149 4.39 -14.08 0.34
CA LEU A 149 4.52 -13.44 -0.96
C LEU A 149 5.09 -14.45 -1.96
N GLY A 150 4.54 -14.50 -3.17
CA GLY A 150 5.01 -15.44 -4.20
C GLY A 150 4.51 -16.88 -4.06
N VAL A 151 3.46 -17.13 -3.25
CA VAL A 151 2.76 -18.44 -3.23
C VAL A 151 2.02 -18.70 -4.53
N PHE A 152 1.72 -17.64 -5.29
CA PHE A 152 1.04 -17.67 -6.58
C PHE A 152 2.05 -17.62 -7.73
N GLU A 153 1.85 -18.49 -8.70
CA GLU A 153 2.59 -18.46 -9.97
C GLU A 153 1.61 -18.23 -11.12
N GLY A 154 1.64 -17.02 -11.69
CA GLY A 154 0.80 -16.65 -12.83
C GLY A 154 1.20 -17.44 -14.11
N LYS A 155 0.21 -17.84 -14.88
CA LYS A 155 0.39 -18.66 -16.08
C LYS A 155 0.00 -17.97 -17.38
N ARG A 156 -0.66 -16.80 -17.30
CA ARG A 156 -1.07 -16.07 -18.50
C ARG A 156 0.11 -15.38 -19.15
N ALA A 157 0.30 -15.62 -20.43
CA ALA A 157 1.38 -15.02 -21.21
C ALA A 157 1.15 -13.51 -21.44
N ASP A 158 2.18 -12.83 -21.90
CA ASP A 158 2.10 -11.44 -22.35
C ASP A 158 1.02 -11.29 -23.45
N GLY A 159 0.24 -10.21 -23.37
CA GLY A 159 -0.91 -9.95 -24.24
C GLY A 159 -2.19 -10.74 -23.91
N ALA A 160 -2.16 -11.72 -23.01
CA ALA A 160 -3.34 -12.47 -22.63
C ALA A 160 -4.27 -11.64 -21.72
N ALA A 161 -5.60 -11.84 -21.87
CA ALA A 161 -6.58 -11.23 -20.99
C ALA A 161 -6.44 -11.77 -19.56
N CYS A 162 -6.59 -10.89 -18.57
CA CYS A 162 -6.44 -11.18 -17.15
C CYS A 162 -7.47 -10.43 -16.29
N ARG A 163 -7.63 -10.84 -15.04
CA ARG A 163 -8.47 -10.19 -14.02
C ARG A 163 -7.66 -9.75 -12.81
N SER A 164 -6.46 -10.31 -12.67
CA SER A 164 -5.53 -10.03 -11.58
C SER A 164 -4.08 -10.09 -12.08
N SER A 165 -3.22 -9.27 -11.50
CA SER A 165 -1.79 -9.35 -11.74
C SER A 165 -1.18 -10.68 -11.28
N LEU A 166 -1.84 -11.39 -10.36
CA LEU A 166 -1.44 -12.74 -9.94
C LEU A 166 -1.60 -13.78 -11.04
N GLU A 167 -2.43 -13.54 -12.04
CA GLU A 167 -2.60 -14.45 -13.19
C GLU A 167 -1.47 -14.33 -14.23
N CYS A 168 -0.75 -13.20 -14.26
CA CYS A 168 0.25 -12.92 -15.28
C CYS A 168 1.58 -13.59 -14.98
N ALA A 169 2.19 -14.21 -16.00
CA ALA A 169 3.46 -14.88 -15.88
C ALA A 169 4.64 -13.90 -15.68
N GLY A 170 5.61 -14.31 -14.91
CA GLY A 170 6.86 -13.57 -14.67
C GLY A 170 6.63 -12.25 -13.94
N THR A 171 7.11 -11.15 -14.54
CA THR A 171 7.01 -9.79 -13.98
C THR A 171 5.88 -8.96 -14.58
N ASN A 172 5.07 -9.57 -15.46
CA ASN A 172 3.93 -8.89 -16.06
C ASN A 172 2.85 -8.56 -15.02
N ARG A 173 2.07 -7.55 -15.32
CA ARG A 173 0.94 -7.07 -14.51
C ARG A 173 -0.32 -7.07 -15.36
N CYS A 174 -1.47 -7.15 -14.71
CA CYS A 174 -2.75 -7.04 -15.37
C CYS A 174 -3.10 -5.56 -15.54
N VAL A 175 -2.77 -5.01 -16.69
CA VAL A 175 -2.98 -3.60 -17.02
C VAL A 175 -4.41 -3.39 -17.46
N GLY A 176 -5.09 -2.41 -16.86
CA GLY A 176 -6.50 -2.08 -17.17
C GLY A 176 -7.53 -2.93 -16.42
N ALA A 177 -7.10 -3.84 -15.52
CA ALA A 177 -8.04 -4.60 -14.71
C ALA A 177 -8.68 -3.74 -13.61
N GLY A 178 -9.93 -4.03 -13.30
CA GLY A 178 -10.70 -3.42 -12.22
C GLY A 178 -11.70 -4.40 -11.61
N PRO A 179 -12.57 -3.95 -10.72
CA PRO A 179 -13.58 -4.82 -10.12
C PRO A 179 -14.57 -5.41 -11.13
N THR A 180 -14.78 -4.70 -12.24
CA THR A 180 -15.71 -5.07 -13.33
C THR A 180 -15.01 -5.23 -14.67
N ASP A 181 -13.73 -4.84 -14.78
CA ASP A 181 -13.01 -4.77 -16.04
C ASP A 181 -11.92 -5.84 -16.10
N ARG A 182 -11.79 -6.48 -17.25
CA ARG A 182 -10.65 -7.35 -17.56
C ARG A 182 -9.53 -6.49 -18.13
N GLY A 183 -8.31 -6.79 -17.72
CA GLY A 183 -7.09 -6.20 -18.26
C GLY A 183 -6.37 -7.13 -19.21
N VAL A 184 -5.14 -6.75 -19.52
CA VAL A 184 -4.22 -7.51 -20.37
C VAL A 184 -2.89 -7.67 -19.62
N CYS A 185 -2.35 -8.89 -19.58
CA CYS A 185 -1.02 -9.14 -19.04
C CYS A 185 0.02 -8.40 -19.87
N ALA A 186 0.70 -7.46 -19.27
CA ALA A 186 1.73 -6.66 -19.94
C ALA A 186 2.80 -6.22 -18.92
N ARG A 187 3.92 -5.76 -19.43
CA ARG A 187 4.90 -5.08 -18.59
C ARG A 187 4.27 -3.85 -17.95
N ALA A 188 4.57 -3.66 -16.69
CA ALA A 188 4.23 -2.43 -15.99
C ALA A 188 4.75 -1.21 -16.76
N GLY A 189 3.96 -0.15 -16.79
CA GLY A 189 4.26 1.06 -17.57
C GLY A 189 5.41 1.85 -16.96
N GLY A 190 6.34 2.26 -17.81
CA GLY A 190 7.41 3.19 -17.45
C GLY A 190 6.87 4.62 -17.18
N PRO A 191 7.76 5.54 -16.76
CA PRO A 191 7.41 6.91 -16.42
C PRO A 191 6.65 7.63 -17.55
N GLY A 192 5.60 8.37 -17.17
CA GLY A 192 4.76 9.15 -18.10
C GLY A 192 3.59 8.39 -18.71
N ARG A 193 3.56 7.05 -18.66
CA ARG A 193 2.43 6.25 -19.12
C ARG A 193 1.19 6.57 -18.29
N ALA A 194 0.03 6.62 -18.92
CA ALA A 194 -1.24 6.77 -18.20
C ALA A 194 -1.47 5.55 -17.29
N CYS A 195 -2.02 5.80 -16.11
CA CYS A 195 -2.43 4.77 -15.16
C CYS A 195 -3.77 5.16 -14.51
N ALA A 196 -4.54 4.14 -14.14
CA ALA A 196 -5.77 4.28 -13.38
C ALA A 196 -5.58 3.69 -11.97
N ILE A 197 -6.38 4.11 -11.01
CA ILE A 197 -6.43 3.45 -9.70
C ILE A 197 -7.26 2.18 -9.90
N ALA A 198 -6.59 1.05 -10.04
CA ALA A 198 -7.23 -0.25 -10.17
C ALA A 198 -7.20 -0.99 -8.83
N VAL A 199 -8.29 -1.66 -8.50
CA VAL A 199 -8.35 -2.61 -7.38
C VAL A 199 -8.16 -4.00 -7.95
N ASP A 200 -7.07 -4.66 -7.56
CA ASP A 200 -6.85 -6.08 -7.87
C ASP A 200 -7.62 -6.93 -6.84
N VAL A 201 -8.79 -7.42 -7.24
CA VAL A 201 -9.71 -8.14 -6.35
C VAL A 201 -9.05 -9.40 -5.77
N LEU A 202 -8.38 -10.22 -6.60
CA LEU A 202 -7.73 -11.43 -6.13
C LEU A 202 -6.57 -11.13 -5.19
N ALA A 203 -5.72 -10.15 -5.52
CA ALA A 203 -4.62 -9.72 -4.66
C ALA A 203 -5.12 -9.17 -3.32
N THR A 204 -6.23 -8.43 -3.32
CA THR A 204 -6.85 -7.90 -2.09
C THR A 204 -7.32 -9.03 -1.18
N TYR A 205 -8.10 -9.99 -1.70
CA TYR A 205 -8.60 -11.11 -0.88
C TYR A 205 -7.51 -12.08 -0.45
N THR A 206 -6.43 -12.23 -1.23
CA THR A 206 -5.27 -13.04 -0.86
C THR A 206 -4.22 -12.27 -0.06
N ARG A 207 -4.47 -10.98 0.22
CA ARG A 207 -3.57 -10.09 0.96
C ARG A 207 -2.16 -10.02 0.37
N GLN A 208 -2.07 -10.07 -0.95
CA GLN A 208 -0.81 -9.86 -1.67
C GLN A 208 -0.50 -8.36 -1.75
N THR A 209 -0.16 -7.76 -0.60
CA THR A 209 -0.05 -6.32 -0.39
C THR A 209 0.99 -5.62 -1.26
N ASP A 210 1.97 -6.35 -1.79
CA ASP A 210 2.92 -5.76 -2.75
C ASP A 210 2.23 -5.31 -4.05
N LEU A 211 1.12 -5.94 -4.41
CA LEU A 211 0.32 -5.54 -5.57
C LEU A 211 -0.65 -4.39 -5.26
N ASP A 212 -1.10 -4.28 -3.99
CA ASP A 212 -1.91 -3.14 -3.55
C ASP A 212 -1.06 -1.89 -3.31
N ALA A 213 0.17 -2.06 -2.79
CA ALA A 213 1.07 -0.96 -2.47
C ALA A 213 1.76 -0.37 -3.70
N ARG A 214 1.97 -1.18 -4.73
CA ARG A 214 2.52 -0.78 -6.02
C ARG A 214 1.42 -0.83 -7.04
N HIS A 215 1.09 0.32 -7.58
CA HIS A 215 0.09 0.37 -8.63
C HIS A 215 0.42 -0.67 -9.71
N PRO A 216 -0.46 -1.64 -10.00
CA PRO A 216 -0.13 -2.78 -10.88
C PRO A 216 0.24 -2.34 -12.29
N GLU A 217 -0.23 -1.18 -12.73
CA GLU A 217 0.03 -0.65 -14.07
C GLU A 217 1.38 0.07 -14.21
N CYS A 218 2.11 0.34 -13.10
CA CYS A 218 3.34 1.12 -13.12
C CYS A 218 4.54 0.31 -12.61
N GLU A 219 5.72 0.53 -13.20
CA GLU A 219 7.00 0.09 -12.62
C GLU A 219 7.30 0.76 -11.27
N GLY A 220 6.70 1.93 -11.05
CA GLY A 220 6.81 2.71 -9.84
C GLY A 220 5.47 2.98 -9.18
N ILE A 221 5.07 4.23 -9.12
CA ILE A 221 3.82 4.70 -8.52
C ILE A 221 2.91 5.32 -9.58
N CYS A 222 1.60 5.26 -9.37
CA CYS A 222 0.65 6.02 -10.16
C CYS A 222 0.39 7.37 -9.45
N GLN A 223 0.90 8.45 -10.02
CA GLN A 223 0.74 9.79 -9.50
C GLN A 223 0.05 10.68 -10.54
N LEU A 224 -1.07 11.31 -10.15
CA LEU A 224 -1.85 12.16 -11.05
C LEU A 224 -2.20 11.45 -12.38
N HIS A 225 -2.63 10.19 -12.31
CA HIS A 225 -2.97 9.34 -13.45
C HIS A 225 -1.82 9.10 -14.45
N ARG A 226 -0.58 9.23 -13.97
CA ARG A 226 0.61 8.88 -14.75
C ARG A 226 1.59 8.09 -13.90
N CYS A 227 2.21 7.11 -14.51
CA CYS A 227 3.29 6.37 -13.91
C CYS A 227 4.49 7.29 -13.66
N ALA A 228 5.01 7.26 -12.46
CA ALA A 228 6.19 8.01 -12.04
C ALA A 228 7.19 7.06 -11.37
N PRO A 229 8.50 7.32 -11.48
CA PRO A 229 9.46 6.57 -10.72
C PRO A 229 9.23 6.83 -9.22
N PRO A 230 9.45 5.84 -8.36
CA PRO A 230 9.46 6.08 -6.92
C PRO A 230 10.55 7.12 -6.60
N MET A 231 10.26 8.00 -5.67
CA MET A 231 11.22 9.01 -5.25
C MET A 231 12.46 8.37 -4.64
N ALA A 232 13.63 8.86 -5.03
CA ALA A 232 14.90 8.41 -4.51
C ALA A 232 15.05 8.77 -3.03
N GLU A 233 16.01 8.12 -2.38
CA GLU A 233 16.40 8.48 -1.03
C GLU A 233 16.84 9.95 -0.96
N GLY A 234 16.40 10.65 0.10
CA GLY A 234 16.62 12.09 0.27
C GLY A 234 15.72 12.99 -0.56
N ALA A 235 14.91 12.46 -1.49
CA ALA A 235 13.96 13.27 -2.24
C ALA A 235 12.78 13.72 -1.36
N ALA A 236 12.26 14.93 -1.66
CA ALA A 236 11.11 15.47 -0.94
C ALA A 236 9.85 14.65 -1.20
N CYS A 237 9.10 14.30 -0.15
CA CYS A 237 7.87 13.50 -0.23
C CYS A 237 6.74 14.10 0.63
N ARG A 238 5.51 13.72 0.31
CA ARG A 238 4.31 14.05 1.09
C ARG A 238 3.65 12.80 1.70
N SER A 239 3.98 11.63 1.19
CA SER A 239 3.50 10.35 1.71
C SER A 239 4.52 9.24 1.46
N THR A 240 4.48 8.20 2.27
CA THR A 240 5.34 7.01 2.12
C THR A 240 5.14 6.30 0.77
N LEU A 241 3.94 6.37 0.19
CA LEU A 241 3.66 5.77 -1.12
C LEU A 241 4.49 6.38 -2.26
N GLN A 242 4.98 7.60 -2.10
CA GLN A 242 5.83 8.26 -3.09
C GLN A 242 7.28 7.74 -3.05
N CYS A 243 7.71 7.20 -1.92
CA CYS A 243 9.04 6.65 -1.75
C CYS A 243 9.11 5.24 -2.33
N GLY A 244 10.24 4.84 -2.86
CA GLY A 244 10.42 3.49 -3.37
C GLY A 244 10.27 2.40 -2.29
N PRO A 245 10.25 1.13 -2.68
CA PRO A 245 10.15 0.01 -1.75
C PRO A 245 11.17 0.10 -0.62
N GLY A 246 10.75 -0.23 0.60
CA GLY A 246 11.60 -0.17 1.80
C GLY A 246 11.98 1.24 2.25
N ARG A 247 11.33 2.28 1.69
CA ARG A 247 11.52 3.67 2.11
C ARG A 247 10.22 4.25 2.67
N PHE A 248 10.37 5.23 3.54
CA PHE A 248 9.28 5.93 4.21
C PHE A 248 9.46 7.44 4.04
N CYS A 249 8.36 8.18 4.01
CA CYS A 249 8.39 9.62 4.05
C CYS A 249 8.55 10.08 5.50
N VAL A 250 9.77 10.49 5.85
CA VAL A 250 10.15 10.94 7.19
C VAL A 250 10.59 12.38 7.10
N GLU A 251 9.95 13.28 7.86
CA GLU A 251 10.19 14.73 7.83
C GLU A 251 10.19 15.33 6.41
N GLY A 252 9.28 14.82 5.55
CA GLY A 252 9.17 15.28 4.17
C GLY A 252 10.24 14.78 3.21
N LEU A 253 11.08 13.83 3.63
CA LEU A 253 12.14 13.21 2.82
C LEU A 253 11.97 11.69 2.78
N CYS A 254 12.20 11.06 1.63
CA CYS A 254 12.25 9.61 1.50
C CYS A 254 13.52 9.06 2.17
N ARG A 255 13.34 8.14 3.13
CA ARG A 255 14.43 7.50 3.86
C ARG A 255 14.22 6.00 3.92
N ALA A 256 15.31 5.23 3.94
CA ALA A 256 15.25 3.78 4.11
C ALA A 256 14.73 3.40 5.52
N GLN A 257 13.94 2.33 5.60
CA GLN A 257 13.34 1.87 6.86
C GLN A 257 14.37 1.45 7.91
N SER A 258 15.52 0.97 7.46
CA SER A 258 16.53 0.38 8.35
C SER A 258 17.52 1.39 8.96
N GLU A 259 17.31 2.69 8.79
CA GLU A 259 18.36 3.68 9.05
C GLU A 259 18.26 4.39 10.40
N LEU A 260 17.08 4.45 10.99
CA LEU A 260 16.90 5.18 12.24
C LEU A 260 17.03 4.26 13.47
N PRO A 261 18.15 4.30 14.18
CA PRO A 261 18.35 3.50 15.38
C PRO A 261 17.46 3.99 16.53
N ALA A 262 17.46 3.22 17.63
CA ALA A 262 16.77 3.63 18.85
C ALA A 262 17.22 5.04 19.32
N GLY A 263 16.25 5.86 19.71
CA GLY A 263 16.45 7.26 20.12
C GLY A 263 16.59 8.26 18.99
N ALA A 264 16.72 7.83 17.73
CA ALA A 264 16.74 8.75 16.58
C ALA A 264 15.38 9.44 16.40
N LYS A 265 15.41 10.71 15.98
CA LYS A 265 14.18 11.46 15.64
C LYS A 265 13.49 10.84 14.44
N CYS A 266 12.18 10.72 14.49
CA CYS A 266 11.34 10.16 13.43
C CYS A 266 10.02 10.92 13.30
N SER A 267 9.38 10.80 12.12
CA SER A 267 8.02 11.28 11.88
C SER A 267 7.24 10.21 11.11
N GLY A 268 6.51 9.35 11.84
CA GLY A 268 5.60 8.37 11.26
C GLY A 268 6.23 7.09 10.71
N GLY A 269 7.55 6.95 10.63
CA GLY A 269 8.22 5.75 10.10
C GLY A 269 9.75 5.90 10.07
N GLY A 270 10.44 4.94 9.42
CA GLY A 270 11.90 5.00 9.22
C GLY A 270 12.75 4.37 10.31
N CYS A 271 12.17 3.85 11.36
CA CYS A 271 12.90 3.15 12.42
C CYS A 271 13.36 1.75 11.96
N VAL A 272 14.49 1.27 12.48
CA VAL A 272 14.93 -0.12 12.26
C VAL A 272 13.84 -1.11 12.68
N ALA A 273 13.91 -2.33 12.12
CA ALA A 273 12.94 -3.38 12.40
C ALA A 273 12.76 -3.60 13.92
N GLY A 274 11.51 -3.73 14.37
CA GLY A 274 11.15 -3.88 15.78
C GLY A 274 10.98 -2.57 16.56
N LEU A 275 11.39 -1.43 16.01
CA LEU A 275 11.13 -0.12 16.58
C LEU A 275 9.97 0.59 15.89
N ARG A 276 9.32 1.51 16.60
CA ARG A 276 8.27 2.39 16.11
C ARG A 276 8.59 3.84 16.43
N CYS A 277 8.03 4.75 15.65
CA CYS A 277 8.13 6.18 15.94
C CYS A 277 7.15 6.54 17.06
N ILE A 278 7.65 6.68 18.27
CA ILE A 278 6.88 6.96 19.49
C ILE A 278 7.31 8.30 20.06
N GLY A 279 6.41 9.26 20.16
CA GLY A 279 6.75 10.60 20.65
C GLY A 279 7.82 11.32 19.83
N GLY A 280 7.92 11.02 18.51
CA GLY A 280 8.93 11.61 17.62
C GLY A 280 10.31 10.97 17.71
N GLN A 281 10.45 9.83 18.39
CA GLN A 281 11.70 9.08 18.51
C GLN A 281 11.49 7.60 18.22
N CYS A 282 12.47 6.95 17.62
CA CYS A 282 12.46 5.50 17.41
C CYS A 282 12.64 4.77 18.74
N ALA A 283 11.61 4.06 19.16
CA ALA A 283 11.60 3.32 20.42
C ALA A 283 10.94 1.94 20.26
N ALA A 284 11.28 1.02 21.14
CA ALA A 284 10.57 -0.26 21.22
C ALA A 284 9.10 -0.01 21.61
N PRO A 285 8.14 -0.74 20.97
CA PRO A 285 6.75 -0.62 21.38
C PRO A 285 6.57 -1.07 22.83
N LYS A 286 5.74 -0.35 23.54
CA LYS A 286 5.45 -0.56 24.96
C LYS A 286 4.76 -1.92 25.18
N PRO A 287 5.16 -2.68 26.21
CA PRO A 287 4.50 -3.92 26.60
C PRO A 287 3.12 -3.66 27.22
N THR A 288 2.37 -4.74 27.43
CA THR A 288 1.08 -4.73 28.12
C THR A 288 1.21 -4.11 29.53
N GLY A 289 0.25 -3.24 29.87
CA GLY A 289 0.16 -2.54 31.16
C GLY A 289 0.81 -1.16 31.18
N GLU A 290 1.67 -0.82 30.22
CA GLU A 290 2.27 0.50 30.17
C GLU A 290 1.30 1.58 29.67
N PRO A 291 1.41 2.83 30.19
CA PRO A 291 0.56 3.92 29.77
C PRO A 291 0.84 4.32 28.32
N CYS A 292 -0.23 4.66 27.57
CA CYS A 292 -0.15 5.02 26.15
C CYS A 292 -1.11 6.15 25.78
N ALA A 293 -0.77 6.92 24.76
CA ALA A 293 -1.63 7.91 24.15
C ALA A 293 -2.33 7.38 22.87
N ASN A 294 -1.71 6.46 22.15
CA ASN A 294 -2.23 5.89 20.90
C ASN A 294 -1.73 4.45 20.66
N ASP A 295 -2.36 3.78 19.70
CA ASP A 295 -2.06 2.38 19.37
C ASP A 295 -0.62 2.15 18.86
N PHE A 296 0.00 3.16 18.25
CA PHE A 296 1.36 3.04 17.72
C PHE A 296 2.42 2.89 18.81
N GLU A 297 2.10 3.30 20.04
CA GLU A 297 3.01 3.16 21.18
C GLU A 297 3.08 1.75 21.72
N CYS A 298 2.06 0.92 21.48
CA CYS A 298 1.91 -0.40 22.09
C CYS A 298 2.29 -1.52 21.12
N ARG A 299 2.74 -2.66 21.64
CA ARG A 299 2.83 -3.90 20.85
C ARG A 299 1.45 -4.25 20.26
N GLY A 300 0.42 -4.28 21.08
CA GLY A 300 -0.97 -4.52 20.69
C GLY A 300 -1.72 -3.24 20.38
N ALA A 301 -2.57 -2.81 21.29
CA ALA A 301 -3.39 -1.61 21.18
C ALA A 301 -3.36 -0.78 22.45
N CYS A 302 -3.62 0.51 22.33
CA CYS A 302 -3.85 1.41 23.47
C CYS A 302 -5.32 1.33 23.91
N LEU A 303 -5.57 0.66 25.01
CA LEU A 303 -6.92 0.43 25.54
C LEU A 303 -7.34 1.63 26.37
N LYS A 304 -8.17 2.47 25.82
CA LYS A 304 -8.70 3.68 26.46
C LYS A 304 -10.09 3.41 27.04
N ALA A 305 -10.42 4.05 28.17
CA ALA A 305 -11.75 3.95 28.79
C ALA A 305 -12.86 4.43 27.85
N THR A 306 -12.59 5.50 27.10
CA THR A 306 -13.44 6.01 26.01
C THR A 306 -12.57 6.33 24.80
N PRO A 307 -13.13 6.36 23.56
CA PRO A 307 -12.36 6.72 22.37
C PRO A 307 -11.65 8.09 22.46
N MET A 308 -12.24 9.02 23.23
CA MET A 308 -11.72 10.40 23.41
C MET A 308 -10.80 10.55 24.63
N ALA A 309 -10.59 9.50 25.41
CA ALA A 309 -9.68 9.58 26.55
C ALA A 309 -8.25 9.92 26.08
N PRO A 310 -7.55 10.85 26.74
CA PRO A 310 -6.20 11.28 26.33
C PRO A 310 -5.16 10.18 26.51
N ALA A 311 -5.38 9.27 27.46
CA ALA A 311 -4.47 8.16 27.77
C ALA A 311 -5.21 6.85 27.98
N GLY A 312 -4.50 5.74 27.84
CA GLY A 312 -4.93 4.38 28.09
C GLY A 312 -3.79 3.52 28.59
N GLN A 313 -3.96 2.21 28.53
CA GLN A 313 -2.92 1.22 28.83
C GLN A 313 -2.73 0.30 27.63
N CYS A 314 -1.47 -0.07 27.36
CA CYS A 314 -1.15 -1.05 26.33
C CYS A 314 -1.70 -2.41 26.70
N GLY A 315 -2.26 -3.12 25.73
CA GLY A 315 -2.77 -4.46 25.92
C GLY A 315 -3.24 -5.10 24.63
N PRO A 316 -3.67 -6.38 24.66
CA PRO A 316 -4.23 -7.04 23.50
C PRO A 316 -5.58 -6.42 23.15
N TYR A 317 -5.84 -6.25 21.85
CA TYR A 317 -7.11 -5.69 21.37
C TYR A 317 -8.20 -6.77 21.34
N CYS A 318 -9.05 -6.75 22.37
CA CYS A 318 -10.12 -7.74 22.59
C CYS A 318 -11.54 -7.20 22.34
N ARG A 319 -11.69 -6.14 21.56
CA ARG A 319 -13.00 -5.56 21.21
C ARG A 319 -13.47 -6.00 19.85
#